data_7278ff15e051a7b862a682267de6d32d
#
_entry.id   7278ff15e051a7b862a682267de6d32d
#
_cell.length_a   1.000
_cell.length_b   1.000
_cell.length_c   1.000
_cell.angle_alpha   90.00
_cell.angle_beta   90.00
_cell.angle_gamma   90.00
#
_symmetry.space_group_name_H-M   'P 1'
#
loop_
_entity.id
_entity.type
_entity.pdbx_description
1 polymer ?
#
loop_
_entity_poly.entity_id
_entity_poly.type
_entity_poly.pdbx_seq_one_letter_code
_entity_poly.pdbx_strand_id
1 'polypeptide(L)'
;MRRFELIAPCHFGMESVLKREITDLGYDITEVADGRVTFFGDEEALCRANIFLRTAERILIKIGSFHAETFEELFQGTKNLPWEEYIPKDGKFWVAKAASVKSKLFSPSDIQSIMKKAMVERLKAQYEISWFPEDGENFPVRVFLMKDEVTVGLDSTGESLHKRGYRKLTAKAPIAENLAAALIELTPWNAGRILVDPFCGSGTFPIEAAMMAANMAPGRNRSFTAEEWPHIIGKKVWYDTMDEAEEMINLSVETDIQGYDIDEDMVKIARENARMAGVDKLIHFQRRGVEAGSYTHL
;
A
#
# COMPACT_ATOMS: atom_id res chain seq x y z
N MET A 1 -3.59 13.37 20.75
CA MET A 1 -3.38 12.69 19.45
C MET A 1 -4.53 11.73 19.23
N ARG A 2 -5.13 11.78 18.05
CA ARG A 2 -6.18 10.84 17.64
C ARG A 2 -5.54 9.48 17.41
N ARG A 3 -6.17 8.41 17.89
CA ARG A 3 -5.71 7.03 17.67
C ARG A 3 -6.60 6.36 16.65
N PHE A 4 -5.98 5.58 15.78
CA PHE A 4 -6.64 4.84 14.71
C PHE A 4 -6.37 3.35 14.85
N GLU A 5 -7.32 2.54 14.45
CA GLU A 5 -7.06 1.17 14.05
C GLU A 5 -6.82 1.18 12.54
N LEU A 6 -5.62 0.76 12.11
CA LEU A 6 -5.16 0.82 10.72
C LEU A 6 -5.15 -0.58 10.12
N ILE A 7 -5.67 -0.70 8.91
CA ILE A 7 -5.68 -1.96 8.15
C ILE A 7 -4.69 -1.84 6.99
N ALA A 8 -3.76 -2.78 6.90
CA ALA A 8 -2.82 -2.90 5.80
C ALA A 8 -3.11 -4.21 5.01
N PRO A 9 -3.83 -4.14 3.88
CA PRO A 9 -3.96 -5.27 2.97
C PRO A 9 -2.61 -5.62 2.32
N CYS A 10 -2.39 -6.92 2.07
CA CYS A 10 -1.22 -7.44 1.37
C CYS A 10 -1.59 -8.61 0.45
N HIS A 11 -0.64 -9.06 -0.36
CA HIS A 11 -0.79 -10.31 -1.11
C HIS A 11 -0.97 -11.48 -0.15
N PHE A 12 -1.85 -12.41 -0.54
CA PHE A 12 -2.15 -13.60 0.23
C PHE A 12 -0.87 -14.41 0.52
N GLY A 13 -0.67 -14.81 1.77
CA GLY A 13 0.52 -15.52 2.22
C GLY A 13 1.69 -14.61 2.63
N MET A 14 1.56 -13.28 2.47
CA MET A 14 2.60 -12.32 2.86
C MET A 14 2.32 -11.63 4.20
N GLU A 15 1.29 -12.07 4.92
CA GLU A 15 0.86 -11.45 6.19
C GLU A 15 1.97 -11.48 7.26
N SER A 16 2.78 -12.54 7.30
CA SER A 16 3.89 -12.65 8.25
C SER A 16 5.02 -11.65 7.97
N VAL A 17 5.28 -11.37 6.70
CA VAL A 17 6.26 -10.37 6.26
C VAL A 17 5.78 -8.98 6.65
N LEU A 18 4.56 -8.64 6.25
CA LEU A 18 3.95 -7.33 6.57
C LEU A 18 3.83 -7.11 8.10
N LYS A 19 3.46 -8.15 8.85
CA LYS A 19 3.45 -8.09 10.32
C LYS A 19 4.81 -7.70 10.88
N ARG A 20 5.89 -8.29 10.35
CA ARG A 20 7.26 -7.97 10.79
C ARG A 20 7.58 -6.51 10.46
N GLU A 21 7.32 -6.03 9.24
CA GLU A 21 7.54 -4.62 8.88
C GLU A 21 6.83 -3.65 9.84
N ILE A 22 5.54 -3.91 10.15
CA ILE A 22 4.76 -3.07 11.07
C ILE A 22 5.34 -3.09 12.48
N THR A 23 5.76 -4.27 12.97
CA THR A 23 6.40 -4.42 14.28
C THR A 23 7.75 -3.69 14.33
N ASP A 24 8.54 -3.77 13.27
CA ASP A 24 9.85 -3.09 13.15
C ASP A 24 9.69 -1.56 13.09
N LEU A 25 8.56 -1.06 12.59
CA LEU A 25 8.19 0.35 12.69
C LEU A 25 7.74 0.78 14.11
N GLY A 26 7.58 -0.18 15.05
CA GLY A 26 7.25 0.08 16.45
C GLY A 26 5.75 0.06 16.76
N TYR A 27 4.90 -0.52 15.90
CA TYR A 27 3.46 -0.54 16.12
C TYR A 27 2.94 -1.92 16.56
N ASP A 28 1.93 -1.89 17.45
CA ASP A 28 1.31 -3.09 18.01
C ASP A 28 0.24 -3.66 17.07
N ILE A 29 0.41 -4.93 16.71
CA ILE A 29 -0.56 -5.67 15.89
C ILE A 29 -1.79 -6.02 16.72
N THR A 30 -2.99 -5.75 16.17
CA THR A 30 -4.27 -6.10 16.78
C THR A 30 -4.89 -7.35 16.17
N GLU A 31 -4.71 -7.54 14.85
CA GLU A 31 -5.27 -8.69 14.12
C GLU A 31 -4.39 -9.06 12.93
N VAL A 32 -4.25 -10.35 12.68
CA VAL A 32 -3.72 -10.90 11.42
C VAL A 32 -4.81 -11.77 10.82
N ALA A 33 -5.30 -11.39 9.66
CA ALA A 33 -6.29 -12.14 8.91
C ALA A 33 -5.80 -12.37 7.47
N ASP A 34 -6.46 -13.28 6.75
CA ASP A 34 -6.12 -13.60 5.37
C ASP A 34 -6.05 -12.33 4.50
N GLY A 35 -4.87 -12.05 3.96
CA GLY A 35 -4.59 -10.91 3.09
C GLY A 35 -4.55 -9.54 3.76
N ARG A 36 -4.46 -9.46 5.10
CA ARG A 36 -4.34 -8.19 5.81
C ARG A 36 -3.75 -8.30 7.22
N VAL A 37 -3.15 -7.21 7.66
CA VAL A 37 -2.70 -7.02 9.04
C VAL A 37 -3.33 -5.74 9.59
N THR A 38 -3.85 -5.79 10.81
CA THR A 38 -4.43 -4.63 11.50
C THR A 38 -3.59 -4.27 12.71
N PHE A 39 -3.40 -2.98 12.97
CA PHE A 39 -2.55 -2.47 14.04
C PHE A 39 -3.06 -1.14 14.57
N PHE A 40 -2.66 -0.77 15.78
CA PHE A 40 -2.95 0.54 16.34
C PHE A 40 -1.86 1.56 16.04
N GLY A 41 -2.27 2.80 15.78
CA GLY A 41 -1.38 3.91 15.60
C GLY A 41 -2.09 5.26 15.75
N ASP A 42 -1.33 6.32 15.55
CA ASP A 42 -1.80 7.69 15.51
C ASP A 42 -1.62 8.30 14.11
N GLU A 43 -1.64 9.62 14.00
CA GLU A 43 -1.42 10.34 12.74
C GLU A 43 -0.03 10.04 12.14
N GLU A 44 1.00 9.96 12.98
CA GLU A 44 2.36 9.61 12.56
C GLU A 44 2.41 8.16 12.03
N ALA A 45 1.77 7.22 12.72
CA ALA A 45 1.70 5.83 12.27
C ALA A 45 1.04 5.68 10.90
N LEU A 46 -0.01 6.48 10.62
CA LEU A 46 -0.65 6.48 9.30
C LEU A 46 0.30 6.98 8.21
N CYS A 47 1.03 8.07 8.44
CA CYS A 47 2.02 8.61 7.51
C CYS A 47 3.16 7.62 7.30
N ARG A 48 3.75 7.09 8.38
CA ARG A 48 4.86 6.13 8.34
C ARG A 48 4.47 4.83 7.65
N ALA A 49 3.27 4.32 7.89
CA ALA A 49 2.79 3.11 7.22
C ALA A 49 2.68 3.30 5.70
N ASN A 50 2.16 4.44 5.22
CA ASN A 50 2.09 4.75 3.79
C ASN A 50 3.47 4.95 3.15
N ILE A 51 4.43 5.54 3.87
CA ILE A 51 5.76 5.89 3.34
C ILE A 51 6.72 4.70 3.41
N PHE A 52 6.74 3.95 4.52
CA PHE A 52 7.78 2.95 4.80
C PHE A 52 7.40 1.51 4.51
N LEU A 53 6.11 1.11 4.54
CA LEU A 53 5.73 -0.29 4.32
C LEU A 53 5.93 -0.70 2.86
N ARG A 54 6.75 -1.73 2.65
CA ARG A 54 7.12 -2.24 1.31
C ARG A 54 6.13 -3.24 0.77
N THR A 55 5.55 -4.06 1.65
CA THR A 55 4.76 -5.22 1.26
C THR A 55 3.26 -4.98 1.34
N ALA A 56 2.82 -3.88 1.96
CA ALA A 56 1.43 -3.45 1.95
C ALA A 56 0.95 -3.03 0.56
N GLU A 57 -0.33 -3.26 0.28
CA GLU A 57 -0.99 -2.73 -0.92
C GLU A 57 -1.54 -1.32 -0.69
N ARG A 58 -2.04 -1.07 0.51
CA ARG A 58 -2.68 0.18 0.95
C ARG A 58 -2.64 0.29 2.46
N ILE A 59 -3.00 1.48 2.95
CA ILE A 59 -3.27 1.73 4.36
C ILE A 59 -4.68 2.31 4.48
N LEU A 60 -5.51 1.69 5.30
CA LEU A 60 -6.88 2.13 5.53
C LEU A 60 -7.06 2.52 7.00
N ILE A 61 -7.80 3.59 7.25
CA ILE A 61 -8.33 3.88 8.59
C ILE A 61 -9.58 3.03 8.78
N LYS A 62 -9.60 2.13 9.74
CA LYS A 62 -10.79 1.32 10.06
C LYS A 62 -11.86 2.22 10.66
N ILE A 63 -13.00 2.31 9.97
CA ILE A 63 -14.17 3.07 10.44
C ILE A 63 -14.99 2.22 11.40
N GLY A 64 -15.11 0.93 11.13
CA GLY A 64 -15.77 -0.03 11.99
C GLY A 64 -16.00 -1.39 11.35
N SER A 65 -16.59 -2.29 12.12
CA SER A 65 -17.00 -3.61 11.67
C SER A 65 -18.37 -3.97 12.24
N PHE A 66 -19.15 -4.76 11.51
CA PHE A 66 -20.46 -5.24 11.92
C PHE A 66 -20.85 -6.49 11.12
N HIS A 67 -21.81 -7.26 11.62
CA HIS A 67 -22.37 -8.43 10.95
C HIS A 67 -23.50 -8.02 10.00
N ALA A 68 -23.55 -8.60 8.78
CA ALA A 68 -24.65 -8.40 7.85
C ALA A 68 -24.84 -9.59 6.91
N GLU A 69 -26.01 -10.21 6.98
CA GLU A 69 -26.46 -11.29 6.10
C GLU A 69 -27.45 -10.82 5.04
N THR A 70 -28.04 -9.64 5.26
CA THR A 70 -29.04 -9.02 4.37
C THR A 70 -28.64 -7.60 3.99
N PHE A 71 -29.20 -7.11 2.90
CA PHE A 71 -28.96 -5.72 2.47
C PHE A 71 -29.51 -4.69 3.46
N GLU A 72 -30.56 -5.02 4.21
CA GLU A 72 -31.07 -4.14 5.26
C GLU A 72 -30.08 -4.05 6.42
N GLU A 73 -29.53 -5.18 6.88
CA GLU A 73 -28.48 -5.19 7.91
C GLU A 73 -27.22 -4.44 7.46
N LEU A 74 -26.81 -4.63 6.20
CA LEU A 74 -25.71 -3.88 5.60
C LEU A 74 -25.97 -2.37 5.59
N PHE A 75 -27.18 -1.96 5.23
CA PHE A 75 -27.59 -0.57 5.22
C PHE A 75 -27.57 0.03 6.63
N GLN A 76 -28.21 -0.61 7.60
CA GLN A 76 -28.29 -0.12 8.98
C GLN A 76 -26.92 -0.11 9.66
N GLY A 77 -26.12 -1.17 9.50
CA GLY A 77 -24.75 -1.23 10.01
C GLY A 77 -23.88 -0.11 9.45
N THR A 78 -23.94 0.12 8.14
CA THR A 78 -23.21 1.22 7.50
C THR A 78 -23.67 2.59 7.98
N LYS A 79 -24.98 2.81 8.11
CA LYS A 79 -25.58 4.07 8.59
C LYS A 79 -25.19 4.40 10.02
N ASN A 80 -24.95 3.39 10.87
CA ASN A 80 -24.57 3.57 12.26
C ASN A 80 -23.08 3.91 12.46
N LEU A 81 -22.24 3.82 11.43
CA LEU A 81 -20.84 4.20 11.51
C LEU A 81 -20.67 5.75 11.62
N PRO A 82 -19.62 6.22 12.30
CA PRO A 82 -19.42 7.65 12.59
C PRO A 82 -18.76 8.39 11.42
N TRP A 83 -19.42 8.43 10.25
CA TRP A 83 -18.89 9.00 9.01
C TRP A 83 -18.51 10.48 9.15
N GLU A 84 -19.27 11.27 9.92
CA GLU A 84 -19.05 12.68 10.19
C GLU A 84 -17.74 13.00 10.92
N GLU A 85 -17.13 12.00 11.56
CA GLU A 85 -15.82 12.18 12.19
C GLU A 85 -14.69 12.25 11.16
N TYR A 86 -14.94 11.75 9.94
CA TYR A 86 -13.93 11.61 8.89
C TYR A 86 -14.24 12.42 7.65
N ILE A 87 -15.51 12.48 7.23
CA ILE A 87 -15.95 13.08 5.98
C ILE A 87 -16.60 14.41 6.25
N PRO A 88 -16.01 15.54 5.86
CA PRO A 88 -16.59 16.87 6.02
C PRO A 88 -17.82 17.06 5.09
N LYS A 89 -18.54 18.15 5.32
CA LYS A 89 -19.81 18.47 4.63
C LYS A 89 -19.68 18.57 3.11
N ASP A 90 -18.55 19.00 2.61
CA ASP A 90 -18.21 19.16 1.18
C ASP A 90 -17.41 17.99 0.61
N GLY A 91 -17.01 17.02 1.46
CA GLY A 91 -16.18 15.90 1.07
C GLY A 91 -16.83 15.03 -0.02
N LYS A 92 -16.03 14.58 -0.97
CA LYS A 92 -16.42 13.66 -2.04
C LYS A 92 -16.14 12.23 -1.60
N PHE A 93 -17.18 11.45 -1.38
CA PHE A 93 -17.08 10.09 -0.86
C PHE A 93 -17.78 9.05 -1.72
N TRP A 94 -17.20 7.87 -1.81
CA TRP A 94 -17.76 6.71 -2.52
C TRP A 94 -17.17 5.40 -2.02
N VAL A 95 -17.84 4.28 -2.26
CA VAL A 95 -17.30 2.96 -2.01
C VAL A 95 -16.48 2.53 -3.22
N ALA A 96 -15.16 2.66 -3.13
CA ALA A 96 -14.23 2.43 -4.23
C ALA A 96 -14.07 0.94 -4.57
N LYS A 97 -14.19 0.07 -3.56
CA LYS A 97 -14.10 -1.39 -3.73
C LYS A 97 -14.87 -2.10 -2.63
N ALA A 98 -15.62 -3.12 -3.02
CA ALA A 98 -16.18 -4.12 -2.13
C ALA A 98 -15.63 -5.49 -2.52
N ALA A 99 -15.18 -6.26 -1.53
CA ALA A 99 -14.75 -7.65 -1.70
C ALA A 99 -15.58 -8.52 -0.77
N SER A 100 -16.16 -9.59 -1.29
CA SER A 100 -16.97 -10.53 -0.51
C SER A 100 -16.47 -11.95 -0.70
N VAL A 101 -16.20 -12.63 0.42
CA VAL A 101 -15.72 -14.01 0.46
C VAL A 101 -16.53 -14.80 1.46
N LYS A 102 -17.13 -15.92 1.02
CA LYS A 102 -17.91 -16.82 1.87
C LYS A 102 -19.01 -16.10 2.66
N SER A 103 -19.66 -15.11 2.04
CA SER A 103 -20.73 -14.30 2.64
C SER A 103 -22.01 -14.41 1.82
N LYS A 104 -23.16 -14.17 2.45
CA LYS A 104 -24.49 -14.19 1.80
C LYS A 104 -24.63 -13.05 0.79
N LEU A 105 -24.10 -11.88 1.12
CA LEU A 105 -24.01 -10.74 0.21
C LEU A 105 -22.76 -10.87 -0.66
N PHE A 106 -22.93 -11.17 -1.93
CA PHE A 106 -21.82 -11.51 -2.84
C PHE A 106 -21.65 -10.55 -4.04
N SER A 107 -22.63 -9.67 -4.30
CA SER A 107 -22.56 -8.71 -5.41
C SER A 107 -21.82 -7.43 -5.00
N PRO A 108 -20.59 -7.16 -5.49
CA PRO A 108 -19.83 -5.95 -5.13
C PRO A 108 -20.58 -4.67 -5.48
N SER A 109 -21.23 -4.60 -6.64
CA SER A 109 -21.97 -3.43 -7.11
C SER A 109 -23.15 -3.09 -6.20
N ASP A 110 -23.90 -4.11 -5.74
CA ASP A 110 -25.05 -3.89 -4.86
C ASP A 110 -24.59 -3.44 -3.46
N ILE A 111 -23.52 -4.08 -2.94
CA ILE A 111 -22.90 -3.68 -1.68
C ILE A 111 -22.46 -2.21 -1.75
N GLN A 112 -21.75 -1.81 -2.81
CA GLN A 112 -21.29 -0.43 -3.01
C GLN A 112 -22.47 0.56 -3.06
N SER A 113 -23.52 0.24 -3.81
CA SER A 113 -24.69 1.10 -3.96
C SER A 113 -25.46 1.29 -2.65
N ILE A 114 -25.69 0.21 -1.91
CA ILE A 114 -26.41 0.23 -0.63
C ILE A 114 -25.62 0.98 0.43
N MET A 115 -24.33 0.72 0.53
CA MET A 115 -23.46 1.42 1.46
C MET A 115 -23.36 2.92 1.15
N LYS A 116 -23.20 3.31 -0.13
CA LYS A 116 -23.20 4.73 -0.51
C LYS A 116 -24.50 5.41 -0.09
N LYS A 117 -25.67 4.76 -0.30
CA LYS A 117 -26.96 5.29 0.13
C LYS A 117 -27.03 5.47 1.64
N ALA A 118 -26.55 4.49 2.42
CA ALA A 118 -26.55 4.55 3.90
C ALA A 118 -25.64 5.68 4.42
N MET A 119 -24.45 5.85 3.83
CA MET A 119 -23.55 6.96 4.13
C MET A 119 -24.20 8.31 3.86
N VAL A 120 -24.87 8.46 2.69
CA VAL A 120 -25.58 9.69 2.34
C VAL A 120 -26.69 9.99 3.36
N GLU A 121 -27.49 9.01 3.77
CA GLU A 121 -28.53 9.21 4.77
C GLU A 121 -27.99 9.63 6.13
N ARG A 122 -26.88 8.99 6.58
CA ARG A 122 -26.21 9.35 7.84
C ARG A 122 -25.71 10.79 7.81
N LEU A 123 -24.94 11.14 6.80
CA LEU A 123 -24.32 12.45 6.68
C LEU A 123 -25.33 13.57 6.43
N LYS A 124 -26.42 13.31 5.68
CA LYS A 124 -27.53 14.25 5.55
C LYS A 124 -28.18 14.60 6.88
N ALA A 125 -28.44 13.59 7.71
CA ALA A 125 -29.01 13.78 9.02
C ALA A 125 -28.07 14.55 9.95
N GLN A 126 -26.77 14.24 9.88
CA GLN A 126 -25.74 14.83 10.76
C GLN A 126 -25.42 16.28 10.42
N TYR A 127 -25.38 16.60 9.11
CA TYR A 127 -25.08 17.96 8.62
C TYR A 127 -26.31 18.82 8.34
N GLU A 128 -27.51 18.28 8.52
CA GLU A 128 -28.80 18.95 8.25
C GLU A 128 -28.87 19.52 6.81
N ILE A 129 -28.39 18.74 5.83
CA ILE A 129 -28.39 19.12 4.41
C ILE A 129 -29.19 18.16 3.56
N SER A 130 -29.74 18.66 2.46
CA SER A 130 -30.48 17.86 1.48
C SER A 130 -29.63 17.40 0.30
N TRP A 131 -28.50 18.05 0.06
CA TRP A 131 -27.62 17.81 -1.08
C TRP A 131 -26.15 18.00 -0.69
N PHE A 132 -25.25 17.15 -1.26
CA PHE A 132 -23.81 17.27 -1.09
C PHE A 132 -23.19 17.92 -2.31
N PRO A 133 -22.36 18.97 -2.16
CA PRO A 133 -21.64 19.59 -3.27
C PRO A 133 -20.61 18.64 -3.89
N GLU A 134 -20.00 17.76 -3.10
CA GLU A 134 -18.94 16.82 -3.49
C GLU A 134 -17.80 17.51 -4.27
N ASP A 135 -17.45 18.73 -3.88
CA ASP A 135 -16.41 19.57 -4.48
C ASP A 135 -15.16 19.71 -3.61
N GLY A 136 -15.17 19.10 -2.43
CA GLY A 136 -14.04 19.02 -1.52
C GLY A 136 -13.12 17.80 -1.79
N GLU A 137 -12.38 17.41 -0.77
CA GLU A 137 -11.38 16.33 -0.82
C GLU A 137 -12.03 14.95 -1.03
N ASN A 138 -11.21 14.01 -1.50
CA ASN A 138 -11.64 12.65 -1.83
C ASN A 138 -11.59 11.73 -0.62
N PHE A 139 -12.69 10.99 -0.35
CA PHE A 139 -12.81 10.01 0.74
C PHE A 139 -13.23 8.65 0.17
N PRO A 140 -12.32 7.90 -0.45
CA PRO A 140 -12.61 6.56 -0.98
C PRO A 140 -12.72 5.54 0.15
N VAL A 141 -13.81 4.76 0.15
CA VAL A 141 -14.10 3.72 1.14
C VAL A 141 -13.85 2.35 0.53
N ARG A 142 -13.29 1.44 1.32
CA ARG A 142 -13.12 0.03 0.96
C ARG A 142 -13.82 -0.86 1.97
N VAL A 143 -14.39 -1.93 1.46
CA VAL A 143 -15.24 -2.84 2.23
C VAL A 143 -14.77 -4.27 2.02
N PHE A 144 -14.62 -4.99 3.12
CA PHE A 144 -14.32 -6.42 3.12
C PHE A 144 -15.45 -7.15 3.83
N LEU A 145 -16.11 -8.05 3.13
CA LEU A 145 -17.04 -9.00 3.71
C LEU A 145 -16.38 -10.36 3.76
N MET A 146 -16.29 -10.94 4.93
CA MET A 146 -15.79 -12.29 5.12
C MET A 146 -16.65 -13.04 6.13
N LYS A 147 -17.32 -14.11 5.70
CA LYS A 147 -18.22 -14.88 6.55
C LYS A 147 -19.30 -13.99 7.22
N ASP A 148 -19.90 -13.12 6.42
CA ASP A 148 -20.93 -12.14 6.81
C ASP A 148 -20.45 -11.03 7.78
N GLU A 149 -19.16 -11.00 8.14
CA GLU A 149 -18.56 -9.88 8.87
C GLU A 149 -18.09 -8.79 7.88
N VAL A 150 -18.62 -7.60 8.07
CA VAL A 150 -18.32 -6.40 7.27
C VAL A 150 -17.24 -5.59 7.98
N THR A 151 -16.12 -5.35 7.33
CA THR A 151 -15.07 -4.42 7.79
C THR A 151 -14.99 -3.27 6.82
N VAL A 152 -15.05 -2.05 7.34
CA VAL A 152 -15.08 -0.81 6.55
C VAL A 152 -13.84 0.02 6.84
N GLY A 153 -13.11 0.38 5.79
CA GLY A 153 -11.90 1.20 5.88
C GLY A 153 -11.94 2.41 4.94
N LEU A 154 -11.44 3.55 5.41
CA LEU A 154 -11.21 4.74 4.61
C LEU A 154 -9.80 4.67 4.00
N ASP A 155 -9.70 4.75 2.68
CA ASP A 155 -8.45 4.57 1.95
C ASP A 155 -7.58 5.83 1.98
N SER A 156 -6.52 5.80 2.80
CA SER A 156 -5.58 6.91 2.95
C SER A 156 -4.54 7.00 1.83
N THR A 157 -4.38 5.92 1.06
CA THR A 157 -3.25 5.74 0.14
C THR A 157 -3.46 6.37 -1.23
N GLY A 158 -4.65 6.20 -1.83
CA GLY A 158 -4.92 6.58 -3.22
C GLY A 158 -4.47 5.53 -4.24
N GLU A 159 -3.46 5.78 -5.06
CA GLU A 159 -2.87 4.73 -5.89
C GLU A 159 -2.24 3.62 -5.03
N SER A 160 -2.28 2.36 -5.50
CA SER A 160 -1.71 1.24 -4.74
C SER A 160 -0.23 1.44 -4.45
N LEU A 161 0.23 1.04 -3.24
CA LEU A 161 1.61 1.25 -2.77
C LEU A 161 2.68 0.58 -3.64
N HIS A 162 2.33 -0.47 -4.41
CA HIS A 162 3.29 -1.06 -5.34
C HIS A 162 3.77 -0.03 -6.39
N LYS A 163 2.96 0.97 -6.74
CA LYS A 163 3.36 2.05 -7.63
C LYS A 163 4.29 3.03 -6.92
N ARG A 164 5.59 2.69 -6.86
CA ARG A 164 6.65 3.47 -6.20
C ARG A 164 6.97 4.80 -6.90
N GLY A 165 6.53 4.97 -8.15
CA GLY A 165 6.82 6.15 -8.97
C GLY A 165 8.05 6.03 -9.87
N TYR A 166 8.92 5.04 -9.68
CA TYR A 166 10.12 4.87 -10.52
C TYR A 166 9.86 4.15 -11.85
N ARG A 167 8.83 3.30 -11.92
CA ARG A 167 8.54 2.52 -13.13
C ARG A 167 7.73 3.35 -14.11
N LYS A 168 8.39 4.02 -15.04
CA LYS A 168 7.75 4.71 -16.17
C LYS A 168 7.72 3.87 -17.44
N LEU A 169 8.70 2.97 -17.59
CA LEU A 169 8.82 2.07 -18.73
C LEU A 169 8.47 0.64 -18.26
N THR A 170 7.51 0.02 -18.91
CA THR A 170 7.01 -1.31 -18.52
C THR A 170 7.29 -2.35 -19.59
N ALA A 171 7.73 -3.53 -19.16
CA ALA A 171 7.67 -4.76 -19.93
C ALA A 171 6.23 -5.33 -19.93
N LYS A 172 5.96 -6.36 -20.73
CA LYS A 172 4.70 -7.10 -20.64
C LYS A 172 4.62 -7.80 -19.27
N ALA A 173 3.58 -7.47 -18.50
CA ALA A 173 3.24 -8.10 -17.22
C ALA A 173 4.41 -8.22 -16.19
N PRO A 174 5.01 -7.11 -15.75
CA PRO A 174 6.05 -7.15 -14.71
C PRO A 174 5.43 -7.56 -13.37
N ILE A 175 6.24 -8.16 -12.49
CA ILE A 175 5.84 -8.42 -11.10
C ILE A 175 5.55 -7.09 -10.38
N ALA A 176 4.55 -7.09 -9.47
CA ALA A 176 4.29 -5.93 -8.64
C ALA A 176 5.44 -5.71 -7.64
N GLU A 177 5.81 -4.45 -7.42
CA GLU A 177 6.96 -4.06 -6.61
C GLU A 177 6.83 -4.53 -5.16
N ASN A 178 5.65 -4.43 -4.56
CA ASN A 178 5.39 -4.91 -3.20
C ASN A 178 5.49 -6.43 -3.08
N LEU A 179 5.11 -7.18 -4.13
CA LEU A 179 5.29 -8.63 -4.16
C LEU A 179 6.77 -9.00 -4.32
N ALA A 180 7.51 -8.31 -5.19
CA ALA A 180 8.95 -8.51 -5.33
C ALA A 180 9.67 -8.23 -4.01
N ALA A 181 9.33 -7.13 -3.32
CA ALA A 181 9.85 -6.80 -1.99
C ALA A 181 9.56 -7.91 -0.98
N ALA A 182 8.30 -8.39 -0.91
CA ALA A 182 7.91 -9.45 0.02
C ALA A 182 8.69 -10.76 -0.24
N LEU A 183 8.91 -11.11 -1.51
CA LEU A 183 9.69 -12.30 -1.86
C LEU A 183 11.16 -12.18 -1.45
N ILE A 184 11.78 -10.99 -1.59
CA ILE A 184 13.14 -10.73 -1.10
C ILE A 184 13.17 -10.87 0.43
N GLU A 185 12.22 -10.28 1.16
CA GLU A 185 12.15 -10.34 2.61
C GLU A 185 11.86 -11.74 3.19
N LEU A 186 11.33 -12.66 2.40
CA LEU A 186 11.18 -14.07 2.76
C LEU A 186 12.51 -14.83 2.68
N THR A 187 13.52 -14.27 2.02
CA THR A 187 14.86 -14.86 1.94
C THR A 187 15.76 -14.33 3.06
N PRO A 188 16.88 -14.97 3.36
CA PRO A 188 17.88 -14.43 4.29
C PRO A 188 18.79 -13.37 3.64
N TRP A 189 18.38 -12.79 2.51
CA TRP A 189 19.17 -11.77 1.81
C TRP A 189 19.30 -10.49 2.64
N ASN A 190 20.45 -9.85 2.54
CA ASN A 190 20.77 -8.52 3.05
C ASN A 190 21.86 -7.90 2.18
N ALA A 191 22.18 -6.62 2.38
CA ALA A 191 23.14 -5.88 1.55
C ALA A 191 24.54 -6.54 1.45
N GLY A 192 24.96 -7.32 2.47
CA GLY A 192 26.23 -8.04 2.47
C GLY A 192 26.20 -9.37 1.69
N ARG A 193 25.11 -9.72 1.03
CA ARG A 193 24.96 -10.94 0.25
C ARG A 193 24.71 -10.64 -1.21
N ILE A 194 25.24 -11.50 -2.08
CA ILE A 194 24.99 -11.42 -3.54
C ILE A 194 23.51 -11.66 -3.82
N LEU A 195 22.92 -10.83 -4.70
CA LEU A 195 21.62 -11.06 -5.30
C LEU A 195 21.78 -11.09 -6.81
N VAL A 196 21.34 -12.16 -7.45
CA VAL A 196 21.36 -12.32 -8.90
C VAL A 196 19.95 -12.57 -9.41
N ASP A 197 19.48 -11.74 -10.33
CA ASP A 197 18.26 -11.97 -11.10
C ASP A 197 18.64 -12.24 -12.56
N PRO A 198 18.62 -13.52 -13.00
CA PRO A 198 19.02 -13.91 -14.34
C PRO A 198 18.00 -13.63 -15.44
N PHE A 199 16.79 -13.14 -15.05
CA PHE A 199 15.66 -12.81 -15.93
C PHE A 199 15.04 -11.49 -15.50
N CYS A 200 15.86 -10.46 -15.30
CA CYS A 200 15.47 -9.25 -14.59
C CYS A 200 14.36 -8.41 -15.27
N GLY A 201 14.14 -8.60 -16.55
CA GLY A 201 13.16 -7.83 -17.30
C GLY A 201 13.34 -6.33 -17.10
N SER A 202 12.32 -5.65 -16.57
CA SER A 202 12.37 -4.22 -16.24
C SER A 202 13.11 -3.88 -14.93
N GLY A 203 13.74 -4.86 -14.27
CA GLY A 203 14.63 -4.68 -13.12
C GLY A 203 13.94 -4.64 -11.75
N THR A 204 12.71 -5.14 -11.60
CA THR A 204 11.94 -4.99 -10.35
C THR A 204 12.65 -5.57 -9.13
N PHE A 205 13.10 -6.83 -9.16
CA PHE A 205 13.81 -7.45 -8.04
C PHE A 205 15.12 -6.73 -7.67
N PRO A 206 16.03 -6.47 -8.62
CA PRO A 206 17.25 -5.73 -8.32
C PRO A 206 16.99 -4.33 -7.76
N ILE A 207 15.97 -3.61 -8.27
CA ILE A 207 15.65 -2.25 -7.81
C ILE A 207 15.09 -2.27 -6.38
N GLU A 208 14.11 -3.15 -6.08
CA GLU A 208 13.55 -3.26 -4.73
C GLU A 208 14.65 -3.70 -3.73
N ALA A 209 15.54 -4.63 -4.09
CA ALA A 209 16.67 -5.02 -3.26
C ALA A 209 17.62 -3.84 -2.99
N ALA A 210 17.97 -3.06 -4.01
CA ALA A 210 18.84 -1.90 -3.87
C ALA A 210 18.21 -0.80 -3.00
N MET A 211 16.89 -0.57 -3.14
CA MET A 211 16.16 0.35 -2.26
C MET A 211 16.17 -0.13 -0.80
N MET A 212 16.03 -1.44 -0.56
CA MET A 212 16.15 -2.02 0.79
C MET A 212 17.58 -1.84 1.34
N ALA A 213 18.60 -2.17 0.56
CA ALA A 213 20.00 -2.00 0.94
C ALA A 213 20.34 -0.56 1.31
N ALA A 214 19.83 0.40 0.54
CA ALA A 214 20.02 1.83 0.76
C ALA A 214 19.10 2.40 1.86
N ASN A 215 18.29 1.58 2.53
CA ASN A 215 17.28 2.01 3.50
C ASN A 215 16.33 3.09 2.96
N MET A 216 15.99 3.00 1.68
CA MET A 216 15.17 3.97 0.96
C MET A 216 13.69 3.61 1.09
N ALA A 217 12.89 4.50 1.66
CA ALA A 217 11.45 4.28 1.84
C ALA A 217 10.72 4.18 0.49
N PRO A 218 9.84 3.17 0.29
CA PRO A 218 9.18 2.94 -1.00
C PRO A 218 8.16 4.01 -1.38
N GLY A 219 7.61 4.73 -0.39
CA GLY A 219 6.60 5.78 -0.59
C GLY A 219 7.15 7.19 -0.85
N ARG A 220 8.46 7.38 -0.87
CA ARG A 220 9.09 8.72 -0.92
C ARG A 220 8.81 9.54 -2.20
N ASN A 221 8.55 8.88 -3.31
CA ASN A 221 8.38 9.53 -4.62
C ASN A 221 6.92 9.55 -5.10
N ARG A 222 5.97 9.65 -4.20
CA ARG A 222 4.55 9.65 -4.52
C ARG A 222 3.75 10.49 -3.53
N SER A 223 2.51 10.81 -3.87
CA SER A 223 1.52 11.43 -2.97
C SER A 223 0.51 10.41 -2.46
N PHE A 224 -0.22 10.80 -1.41
CA PHE A 224 -1.23 9.99 -0.76
C PHE A 224 -2.55 10.77 -0.63
N THR A 225 -3.69 10.08 -0.74
CA THR A 225 -5.01 10.74 -0.61
C THR A 225 -5.18 11.45 0.72
N ALA A 226 -4.64 10.88 1.80
CA ALA A 226 -4.78 11.46 3.13
C ALA A 226 -3.95 12.77 3.36
N GLU A 227 -3.05 13.13 2.46
CA GLU A 227 -2.42 14.46 2.50
C GLU A 227 -3.43 15.60 2.29
N GLU A 228 -4.57 15.29 1.65
CA GLU A 228 -5.68 16.21 1.45
C GLU A 228 -6.61 16.31 2.68
N TRP A 229 -6.35 15.59 3.79
CA TRP A 229 -7.23 15.54 4.98
C TRP A 229 -6.67 16.29 6.20
N PRO A 230 -6.49 17.62 6.16
CA PRO A 230 -5.83 18.37 7.24
C PRO A 230 -6.57 18.32 8.57
N HIS A 231 -7.88 17.99 8.57
CA HIS A 231 -8.71 17.81 9.77
C HIS A 231 -8.52 16.43 10.45
N ILE A 232 -7.90 15.46 9.75
CA ILE A 232 -7.55 14.14 10.27
C ILE A 232 -6.06 14.07 10.58
N ILE A 233 -5.22 14.59 9.67
CA ILE A 233 -3.75 14.52 9.76
C ILE A 233 -3.18 15.88 9.38
N GLY A 234 -2.44 16.48 10.31
CA GLY A 234 -1.78 17.76 10.06
C GLY A 234 -0.69 17.63 8.97
N LYS A 235 -0.61 18.60 8.05
CA LYS A 235 0.42 18.60 6.99
C LYS A 235 1.85 18.48 7.52
N LYS A 236 2.11 19.02 8.71
CA LYS A 236 3.42 18.92 9.35
C LYS A 236 3.85 17.46 9.60
N VAL A 237 2.91 16.57 9.96
CA VAL A 237 3.22 15.15 10.21
C VAL A 237 3.72 14.48 8.93
N TRP A 238 3.12 14.79 7.78
CA TRP A 238 3.58 14.30 6.48
C TRP A 238 4.99 14.80 6.15
N TYR A 239 5.27 16.10 6.36
CA TYR A 239 6.60 16.67 6.11
C TYR A 239 7.66 16.06 7.02
N ASP A 240 7.40 16.00 8.33
CA ASP A 240 8.35 15.43 9.30
C ASP A 240 8.66 13.96 8.98
N THR A 241 7.64 13.17 8.58
CA THR A 241 7.81 11.76 8.20
C THR A 241 8.57 11.61 6.87
N MET A 242 8.36 12.52 5.93
CA MET A 242 9.09 12.50 4.67
C MET A 242 10.56 12.90 4.88
N ASP A 243 10.83 13.89 5.73
CA ASP A 243 12.20 14.28 6.12
C ASP A 243 12.91 13.10 6.81
N GLU A 244 12.24 12.39 7.73
CA GLU A 244 12.76 11.15 8.33
C GLU A 244 13.15 10.14 7.25
N ALA A 245 12.29 9.91 6.26
CA ALA A 245 12.55 8.96 5.18
C ALA A 245 13.75 9.35 4.31
N GLU A 246 13.95 10.64 4.07
CA GLU A 246 15.11 11.15 3.31
C GLU A 246 16.41 11.04 4.12
N GLU A 247 16.39 11.35 5.42
CA GLU A 247 17.54 11.25 6.31
C GLU A 247 18.06 9.82 6.50
N MET A 248 17.18 8.82 6.37
CA MET A 248 17.53 7.40 6.51
C MET A 248 18.28 6.83 5.29
N ILE A 249 18.31 7.52 4.15
CA ILE A 249 18.90 7.01 2.91
C ILE A 249 20.42 6.91 3.01
N ASN A 250 20.96 5.72 2.74
CA ASN A 250 22.38 5.45 2.65
C ASN A 250 22.79 4.93 1.27
N LEU A 251 23.17 5.81 0.37
CA LEU A 251 23.65 5.45 -0.97
C LEU A 251 25.14 5.03 -1.00
N SER A 252 25.85 5.10 0.14
CA SER A 252 27.24 4.62 0.26
C SER A 252 27.32 3.15 0.68
N VAL A 253 26.19 2.46 0.81
CA VAL A 253 26.16 1.03 1.11
C VAL A 253 26.81 0.24 -0.02
N GLU A 254 27.71 -0.69 0.34
CA GLU A 254 28.28 -1.64 -0.61
C GLU A 254 27.31 -2.79 -0.85
N THR A 255 27.07 -3.12 -2.12
CA THR A 255 26.15 -4.17 -2.53
C THR A 255 26.71 -4.97 -3.70
N ASP A 256 26.30 -6.24 -3.82
CA ASP A 256 26.52 -7.04 -5.04
C ASP A 256 25.14 -7.49 -5.55
N ILE A 257 24.48 -6.57 -6.27
CA ILE A 257 23.17 -6.80 -6.90
C ILE A 257 23.34 -6.82 -8.39
N GLN A 258 22.96 -7.92 -9.04
CA GLN A 258 23.16 -8.16 -10.46
C GLN A 258 21.83 -8.52 -11.13
N GLY A 259 21.53 -7.83 -12.23
CA GLY A 259 20.37 -8.09 -13.08
C GLY A 259 20.79 -8.43 -14.51
N TYR A 260 20.33 -9.57 -15.01
CA TYR A 260 20.62 -10.05 -16.36
C TYR A 260 19.34 -10.26 -17.15
N ASP A 261 19.38 -9.99 -18.44
CA ASP A 261 18.35 -10.36 -19.39
C ASP A 261 18.97 -10.62 -20.76
N ILE A 262 18.37 -11.50 -21.56
CA ILE A 262 18.81 -11.77 -22.92
C ILE A 262 18.43 -10.63 -23.87
N ASP A 263 17.36 -9.91 -23.54
CA ASP A 263 16.84 -8.79 -24.30
C ASP A 263 17.57 -7.49 -23.90
N GLU A 264 18.33 -6.91 -24.85
CA GLU A 264 19.04 -5.64 -24.63
C GLU A 264 18.11 -4.47 -24.30
N ASP A 265 16.89 -4.45 -24.84
CA ASP A 265 15.95 -3.37 -24.58
C ASP A 265 15.38 -3.46 -23.16
N MET A 266 15.19 -4.68 -22.64
CA MET A 266 14.83 -4.88 -21.25
C MET A 266 15.94 -4.39 -20.30
N VAL A 267 17.19 -4.66 -20.61
CA VAL A 267 18.35 -4.15 -19.83
C VAL A 267 18.40 -2.63 -19.83
N LYS A 268 18.13 -1.97 -20.96
CA LYS A 268 18.05 -0.51 -21.02
C LYS A 268 16.92 0.04 -20.15
N ILE A 269 15.74 -0.59 -20.22
CA ILE A 269 14.58 -0.24 -19.40
C ILE A 269 14.92 -0.41 -17.91
N ALA A 270 15.55 -1.52 -17.51
CA ALA A 270 15.95 -1.79 -16.14
C ALA A 270 16.91 -0.72 -15.60
N ARG A 271 17.92 -0.33 -16.38
CA ARG A 271 18.84 0.76 -16.04
C ARG A 271 18.14 2.10 -15.86
N GLU A 272 17.22 2.43 -16.76
CA GLU A 272 16.45 3.67 -16.66
C GLU A 272 15.53 3.68 -15.44
N ASN A 273 14.82 2.59 -15.16
CA ASN A 273 14.00 2.45 -13.97
C ASN A 273 14.84 2.57 -12.67
N ALA A 274 16.04 1.93 -12.63
CA ALA A 274 16.97 2.06 -11.50
C ALA A 274 17.45 3.50 -11.29
N ARG A 275 17.74 4.22 -12.40
CA ARG A 275 18.10 5.63 -12.36
C ARG A 275 16.96 6.49 -11.81
N MET A 276 15.72 6.20 -12.21
CA MET A 276 14.54 6.90 -11.71
C MET A 276 14.24 6.61 -10.24
N ALA A 277 14.58 5.38 -9.77
CA ALA A 277 14.54 5.03 -8.36
C ALA A 277 15.69 5.67 -7.55
N GLY A 278 16.75 6.13 -8.20
CA GLY A 278 17.95 6.69 -7.56
C GLY A 278 18.92 5.64 -7.01
N VAL A 279 18.88 4.41 -7.52
CA VAL A 279 19.70 3.27 -7.05
C VAL A 279 20.55 2.62 -8.15
N ASP A 280 20.67 3.26 -9.30
CA ASP A 280 21.40 2.74 -10.45
C ASP A 280 22.88 2.40 -10.15
N LYS A 281 23.51 3.11 -9.22
CA LYS A 281 24.90 2.85 -8.81
C LYS A 281 25.07 1.62 -7.92
N LEU A 282 23.99 1.11 -7.36
CA LEU A 282 23.99 -0.07 -6.47
C LEU A 282 23.73 -1.37 -7.22
N ILE A 283 23.50 -1.31 -8.56
CA ILE A 283 23.04 -2.47 -9.34
C ILE A 283 23.91 -2.60 -10.61
N HIS A 284 24.36 -3.80 -10.87
CA HIS A 284 24.98 -4.15 -12.15
C HIS A 284 23.97 -4.77 -13.10
N PHE A 285 23.59 -4.07 -14.17
CA PHE A 285 22.74 -4.61 -15.24
C PHE A 285 23.54 -4.93 -16.49
N GLN A 286 23.39 -6.16 -17.03
CA GLN A 286 24.08 -6.57 -18.23
C GLN A 286 23.18 -7.47 -19.11
N ARG A 287 23.28 -7.29 -20.44
CA ARG A 287 22.73 -8.26 -21.38
C ARG A 287 23.49 -9.57 -21.27
N ARG A 288 22.79 -10.64 -20.88
CA ARG A 288 23.37 -11.99 -20.75
C ARG A 288 22.28 -13.05 -20.77
N GLY A 289 22.43 -14.09 -21.58
CA GLY A 289 21.59 -15.27 -21.52
C GLY A 289 22.05 -16.19 -20.38
N VAL A 290 21.12 -16.93 -19.78
CA VAL A 290 21.40 -17.89 -18.69
C VAL A 290 22.45 -18.93 -19.09
N GLU A 291 22.43 -19.36 -20.36
CA GLU A 291 23.38 -20.35 -20.89
C GLU A 291 24.83 -19.82 -21.02
N ALA A 292 25.01 -18.49 -21.07
CA ALA A 292 26.32 -17.87 -21.25
C ALA A 292 27.08 -17.65 -19.93
N GLY A 293 26.54 -18.04 -18.81
CA GLY A 293 27.07 -17.76 -17.48
C GLY A 293 27.75 -18.96 -16.84
N SER A 294 29.08 -18.89 -16.63
CA SER A 294 29.67 -19.63 -15.54
C SER A 294 29.31 -18.92 -14.22
N TYR A 295 28.31 -19.42 -13.49
CA TYR A 295 28.03 -19.03 -12.11
C TYR A 295 29.07 -19.65 -11.15
N THR A 296 30.34 -19.68 -11.55
CA THR A 296 31.41 -20.38 -10.87
C THR A 296 31.91 -19.71 -9.58
N HIS A 297 31.20 -18.67 -9.11
CA HIS A 297 31.56 -17.93 -7.89
C HIS A 297 30.34 -17.70 -6.97
N LEU A 298 29.39 -18.66 -6.94
CA LEU A 298 28.39 -18.71 -5.86
C LEU A 298 28.86 -19.65 -4.76
#